data_18c48c0d8e7981271b69d9367e58d7b5
#
_entry.id   18c48c0d8e7981271b69d9367e58d7b5
#
_cell.length_a   1.000
_cell.length_b   1.000
_cell.length_c   1.000
_cell.angle_alpha   90.00
_cell.angle_beta   90.00
_cell.angle_gamma   90.00
#
_symmetry.space_group_name_H-M   'P 1'
#
loop_
_entity.id
_entity.type
_entity.pdbx_description
1 polymer ?
#
loop_
_entity_poly.entity_id
_entity_poly.type
_entity_poly.pdbx_seq_one_letter_code
_entity_poly.pdbx_strand_id
1 'polypeptide(L)'
;MILVARRQDRLAELRHDLQEQHPNLAVQIWQVDLADPAQLQELTEWFDRENLNVDLLINNAGLGDSGPFATSDPIRNEQMTLVNVVALTSLTRHVLPQMIAKRRGGILNISSSAGFLPVPGSAVYAATKGYVTSFSEALRAELHGTGVSVCALCPGPVRTEFQQVAKRPDGRPEIGPEFVLVPLEQVVRDAIKGLEADKPIVIPGFAMKLVMLLARLTPMPLLRLLLRRYSSRDSAESH
;
A
#
# COMPACT_ATOMS: atom_id res chain seq x y z
N MET A 1 -20.22 4.80 -1.05
CA MET A 1 -18.88 4.15 -0.99
C MET A 1 -18.81 3.09 -2.09
N ILE A 2 -17.63 2.91 -2.71
CA ILE A 2 -17.40 1.83 -3.68
C ILE A 2 -16.27 0.96 -3.14
N LEU A 3 -16.50 -0.34 -3.06
CA LEU A 3 -15.53 -1.34 -2.62
C LEU A 3 -15.11 -2.19 -3.82
N VAL A 4 -13.81 -2.27 -4.06
CA VAL A 4 -13.23 -3.00 -5.19
C VAL A 4 -12.23 -4.03 -4.70
N ALA A 5 -12.43 -5.30 -5.01
CA ALA A 5 -11.53 -6.40 -4.68
C ALA A 5 -11.85 -7.66 -5.51
N ARG A 6 -10.98 -8.68 -5.41
CA ARG A 6 -11.14 -9.96 -6.11
C ARG A 6 -12.17 -10.90 -5.47
N ARG A 7 -12.28 -10.87 -4.13
CA ARG A 7 -13.12 -11.79 -3.35
C ARG A 7 -14.51 -11.21 -3.18
N GLN A 8 -15.45 -11.66 -4.01
CA GLN A 8 -16.82 -11.16 -4.00
C GLN A 8 -17.56 -11.48 -2.68
N ASP A 9 -17.31 -12.66 -2.11
CA ASP A 9 -17.85 -13.08 -0.82
C ASP A 9 -17.47 -12.08 0.30
N ARG A 10 -16.18 -11.71 0.38
CA ARG A 10 -15.69 -10.73 1.36
C ARG A 10 -16.21 -9.32 1.12
N LEU A 11 -16.39 -8.93 -0.14
CA LEU A 11 -17.02 -7.65 -0.46
C LEU A 11 -18.48 -7.61 -0.02
N ALA A 12 -19.21 -8.70 -0.21
CA ALA A 12 -20.61 -8.80 0.21
C ALA A 12 -20.75 -8.79 1.74
N GLU A 13 -19.89 -9.53 2.46
CA GLU A 13 -19.82 -9.52 3.92
C GLU A 13 -19.53 -8.10 4.45
N LEU A 14 -18.48 -7.45 3.96
CA LEU A 14 -18.13 -6.10 4.38
C LEU A 14 -19.23 -5.08 4.08
N ARG A 15 -19.90 -5.21 2.92
CA ARG A 15 -21.05 -4.35 2.60
C ARG A 15 -22.17 -4.53 3.62
N HIS A 16 -22.49 -5.78 3.97
CA HIS A 16 -23.52 -6.10 4.96
C HIS A 16 -23.20 -5.45 6.31
N ASP A 17 -21.99 -5.68 6.84
CA ASP A 17 -21.53 -5.13 8.11
C ASP A 17 -21.57 -3.59 8.14
N LEU A 18 -21.14 -2.96 7.04
CA LEU A 18 -21.17 -1.49 6.93
C LEU A 18 -22.60 -0.95 6.89
N GLN A 19 -23.51 -1.63 6.22
CA GLN A 19 -24.91 -1.20 6.13
C GLN A 19 -25.68 -1.48 7.44
N GLU A 20 -25.32 -2.52 8.19
CA GLU A 20 -25.85 -2.72 9.55
C GLU A 20 -25.45 -1.61 10.50
N GLN A 21 -24.15 -1.22 10.49
CA GLN A 21 -23.64 -0.15 11.36
C GLN A 21 -24.07 1.25 10.90
N HIS A 22 -24.26 1.43 9.59
CA HIS A 22 -24.59 2.70 8.96
C HIS A 22 -25.73 2.52 7.94
N PRO A 23 -27.00 2.41 8.35
CA PRO A 23 -28.15 2.06 7.46
C PRO A 23 -28.35 2.99 6.27
N ASN A 24 -27.88 4.25 6.37
CA ASN A 24 -28.00 5.25 5.29
C ASN A 24 -26.79 5.26 4.35
N LEU A 25 -25.78 4.40 4.57
CA LEU A 25 -24.59 4.35 3.73
C LEU A 25 -24.86 3.55 2.46
N ALA A 26 -24.84 4.21 1.32
CA ALA A 26 -24.87 3.52 0.02
C ALA A 26 -23.49 2.86 -0.23
N VAL A 27 -23.46 1.53 -0.30
CA VAL A 27 -22.27 0.74 -0.57
C VAL A 27 -22.46 -0.06 -1.85
N GLN A 28 -21.64 0.23 -2.86
CA GLN A 28 -21.52 -0.55 -4.09
C GLN A 28 -20.30 -1.46 -4.00
N ILE A 29 -20.38 -2.65 -4.56
CA ILE A 29 -19.26 -3.58 -4.63
C ILE A 29 -18.97 -3.91 -6.09
N TRP A 30 -17.68 -4.00 -6.44
CA TRP A 30 -17.23 -4.36 -7.77
C TRP A 30 -16.12 -5.40 -7.67
N GLN A 31 -16.40 -6.58 -8.21
CA GLN A 31 -15.40 -7.66 -8.24
C GLN A 31 -14.44 -7.41 -9.40
N VAL A 32 -13.16 -7.17 -9.08
CA VAL A 32 -12.10 -6.93 -10.08
C VAL A 32 -10.80 -7.57 -9.61
N ASP A 33 -10.09 -8.24 -10.50
CA ASP A 33 -8.66 -8.51 -10.30
C ASP A 33 -7.83 -7.34 -10.87
N LEU A 34 -7.27 -6.55 -9.96
CA LEU A 34 -6.42 -5.42 -10.32
C LEU A 34 -5.08 -5.82 -10.94
N ALA A 35 -4.74 -7.13 -10.96
CA ALA A 35 -3.62 -7.66 -11.73
C ALA A 35 -4.00 -7.95 -13.20
N ASP A 36 -5.27 -7.86 -13.56
CA ASP A 36 -5.77 -8.03 -14.92
C ASP A 36 -5.98 -6.65 -15.58
N PRO A 37 -5.18 -6.27 -16.59
CA PRO A 37 -5.31 -4.96 -17.25
C PRO A 37 -6.68 -4.74 -17.90
N ALA A 38 -7.32 -5.80 -18.42
CA ALA A 38 -8.64 -5.67 -19.05
C ALA A 38 -9.72 -5.35 -18.01
N GLN A 39 -9.72 -6.05 -16.87
CA GLN A 39 -10.65 -5.76 -15.78
C GLN A 39 -10.40 -4.38 -15.15
N LEU A 40 -9.15 -3.93 -15.06
CA LEU A 40 -8.82 -2.58 -14.61
C LEU A 40 -9.37 -1.52 -15.57
N GLN A 41 -9.28 -1.76 -16.88
CA GLN A 41 -9.86 -0.89 -17.88
C GLN A 41 -11.39 -0.87 -17.78
N GLU A 42 -12.05 -2.01 -17.67
CA GLU A 42 -13.51 -2.10 -17.47
C GLU A 42 -13.98 -1.32 -16.23
N LEU A 43 -13.20 -1.37 -15.15
CA LEU A 43 -13.49 -0.60 -13.92
C LEU A 43 -13.44 0.91 -14.19
N THR A 44 -12.45 1.40 -14.91
CA THR A 44 -12.33 2.83 -15.23
C THR A 44 -13.39 3.29 -16.22
N GLU A 45 -13.72 2.47 -17.22
CA GLU A 45 -14.83 2.74 -18.14
C GLU A 45 -16.19 2.76 -17.43
N TRP A 46 -16.37 1.92 -16.42
CA TRP A 46 -17.55 1.97 -15.56
C TRP A 46 -17.63 3.27 -14.77
N PHE A 47 -16.51 3.78 -14.24
CA PHE A 47 -16.49 5.09 -13.57
C PHE A 47 -16.96 6.19 -14.50
N ASP A 48 -16.53 6.19 -15.77
CA ASP A 48 -16.93 7.18 -16.76
C ASP A 48 -18.41 7.04 -17.14
N ARG A 49 -18.87 5.81 -17.40
CA ARG A 49 -20.27 5.52 -17.78
C ARG A 49 -21.27 5.94 -16.72
N GLU A 50 -20.96 5.69 -15.45
CA GLU A 50 -21.78 6.08 -14.31
C GLU A 50 -21.54 7.53 -13.87
N ASN A 51 -20.66 8.25 -14.54
CA ASN A 51 -20.26 9.64 -14.21
C ASN A 51 -19.90 9.76 -12.71
N LEU A 52 -19.11 8.81 -12.21
CA LEU A 52 -18.79 8.72 -10.79
C LEU A 52 -17.86 9.85 -10.37
N ASN A 53 -18.24 10.52 -9.31
CA ASN A 53 -17.45 11.56 -8.70
C ASN A 53 -16.72 11.02 -7.46
N VAL A 54 -15.42 10.83 -7.58
CA VAL A 54 -14.57 10.30 -6.49
C VAL A 54 -13.98 11.47 -5.71
N ASP A 55 -14.41 11.67 -4.46
CA ASP A 55 -13.83 12.66 -3.56
C ASP A 55 -12.62 12.10 -2.77
N LEU A 56 -12.58 10.79 -2.56
CA LEU A 56 -11.49 10.11 -1.87
C LEU A 56 -11.16 8.78 -2.57
N LEU A 57 -9.92 8.65 -3.02
CA LEU A 57 -9.36 7.39 -3.52
C LEU A 57 -8.43 6.79 -2.47
N ILE A 58 -8.72 5.55 -2.04
CA ILE A 58 -7.83 4.79 -1.16
C ILE A 58 -7.25 3.63 -1.96
N ASN A 59 -6.01 3.74 -2.38
CA ASN A 59 -5.25 2.69 -3.04
C ASN A 59 -4.71 1.73 -1.97
N ASN A 60 -5.59 0.86 -1.46
CA ASN A 60 -5.29 -0.09 -0.40
C ASN A 60 -4.89 -1.47 -0.92
N ALA A 61 -5.36 -1.87 -2.10
CA ALA A 61 -5.01 -3.15 -2.68
C ALA A 61 -3.50 -3.33 -2.79
N GLY A 62 -3.00 -4.49 -2.40
CA GLY A 62 -1.58 -4.78 -2.44
C GLY A 62 -1.29 -6.26 -2.30
N LEU A 63 -0.21 -6.68 -2.93
CA LEU A 63 0.34 -8.03 -2.82
C LEU A 63 1.74 -7.94 -2.22
N GLY A 64 2.12 -9.01 -1.53
CA GLY A 64 3.45 -9.19 -0.99
C GLY A 64 4.01 -10.57 -1.31
N ASP A 65 5.32 -10.68 -1.20
CA ASP A 65 6.06 -11.94 -1.27
C ASP A 65 7.28 -11.85 -0.35
N SER A 66 7.56 -12.93 0.38
CA SER A 66 8.65 -13.00 1.34
C SER A 66 9.38 -14.33 1.22
N GLY A 67 10.64 -14.28 0.79
CA GLY A 67 11.55 -15.39 0.57
C GLY A 67 12.67 -15.01 -0.40
N PRO A 68 13.67 -15.88 -0.65
CA PRO A 68 14.75 -15.62 -1.60
C PRO A 68 14.21 -15.34 -3.01
N PHE A 69 14.76 -14.33 -3.68
CA PHE A 69 14.29 -13.96 -5.04
C PHE A 69 14.54 -15.09 -6.06
N ALA A 70 15.62 -15.85 -5.90
CA ALA A 70 15.97 -16.94 -6.81
C ALA A 70 14.91 -18.06 -6.86
N THR A 71 14.11 -18.23 -5.80
CA THR A 71 13.04 -19.23 -5.69
C THR A 71 11.64 -18.60 -5.79
N SER A 72 11.54 -17.31 -6.09
CA SER A 72 10.25 -16.61 -6.19
C SER A 72 9.46 -17.06 -7.41
N ASP A 73 8.14 -17.06 -7.28
CA ASP A 73 7.22 -17.28 -8.39
C ASP A 73 7.20 -16.03 -9.30
N PRO A 74 7.63 -16.17 -10.58
CA PRO A 74 7.62 -15.04 -11.51
C PRO A 74 6.21 -14.46 -11.75
N ILE A 75 5.17 -15.30 -11.75
CA ILE A 75 3.79 -14.85 -11.91
C ILE A 75 3.38 -14.00 -10.71
N ARG A 76 3.75 -14.42 -9.50
CA ARG A 76 3.49 -13.65 -8.29
C ARG A 76 4.20 -12.29 -8.29
N ASN A 77 5.44 -12.24 -8.75
CA ASN A 77 6.21 -10.99 -8.88
C ASN A 77 5.56 -10.03 -9.88
N GLU A 78 5.09 -10.54 -11.02
CA GLU A 78 4.36 -9.76 -12.01
C GLU A 78 3.05 -9.22 -11.44
N GLN A 79 2.21 -10.07 -10.85
CA GLN A 79 0.96 -9.66 -10.22
C GLN A 79 1.17 -8.60 -9.13
N MET A 80 2.24 -8.74 -8.33
CA MET A 80 2.60 -7.75 -7.31
C MET A 80 2.91 -6.39 -7.94
N THR A 81 3.63 -6.37 -9.06
CA THR A 81 3.93 -5.14 -9.79
C THR A 81 2.67 -4.53 -10.42
N LEU A 82 1.82 -5.36 -11.03
CA LEU A 82 0.55 -4.91 -11.60
C LEU A 82 -0.37 -4.29 -10.56
N VAL A 83 -0.56 -4.94 -9.42
CA VAL A 83 -1.45 -4.43 -8.36
C VAL A 83 -0.85 -3.22 -7.64
N ASN A 84 0.41 -3.36 -7.15
CA ASN A 84 0.99 -2.33 -6.26
C ASN A 84 1.42 -1.07 -7.01
N VAL A 85 1.69 -1.17 -8.31
CA VAL A 85 2.23 -0.06 -9.12
C VAL A 85 1.25 0.34 -10.22
N VAL A 86 0.95 -0.56 -11.15
CA VAL A 86 0.19 -0.22 -12.36
C VAL A 86 -1.24 0.19 -12.01
N ALA A 87 -1.97 -0.64 -11.27
CA ALA A 87 -3.35 -0.35 -10.91
C ALA A 87 -3.48 0.93 -10.07
N LEU A 88 -2.61 1.10 -9.07
CA LEU A 88 -2.56 2.32 -8.25
C LEU A 88 -2.35 3.57 -9.11
N THR A 89 -1.39 3.52 -10.04
CA THR A 89 -1.07 4.65 -10.92
C THR A 89 -2.23 4.95 -11.87
N SER A 90 -2.82 3.92 -12.48
CA SER A 90 -3.95 4.04 -13.41
C SER A 90 -5.18 4.63 -12.74
N LEU A 91 -5.58 4.10 -11.57
CA LEU A 91 -6.73 4.62 -10.82
C LEU A 91 -6.50 6.06 -10.36
N THR A 92 -5.30 6.37 -9.87
CA THR A 92 -4.93 7.73 -9.49
C THR A 92 -5.04 8.68 -10.69
N ARG A 93 -4.45 8.29 -11.84
CA ARG A 93 -4.49 9.10 -13.06
C ARG A 93 -5.92 9.32 -13.55
N HIS A 94 -6.77 8.30 -13.42
CA HIS A 94 -8.16 8.35 -13.86
C HIS A 94 -9.01 9.36 -13.06
N VAL A 95 -8.93 9.32 -11.73
CA VAL A 95 -9.74 10.20 -10.87
C VAL A 95 -9.21 11.61 -10.71
N LEU A 96 -7.91 11.81 -10.94
CA LEU A 96 -7.23 13.07 -10.66
C LEU A 96 -7.78 14.31 -11.41
N PRO A 97 -8.10 14.23 -12.73
CA PRO A 97 -8.59 15.40 -13.47
C PRO A 97 -9.87 16.01 -12.87
N GLN A 98 -10.82 15.16 -12.46
CA GLN A 98 -12.06 15.62 -11.84
C GLN A 98 -11.84 16.24 -10.44
N MET A 99 -10.90 15.69 -9.64
CA MET A 99 -10.53 16.26 -8.35
C MET A 99 -9.93 17.67 -8.51
N ILE A 100 -9.02 17.83 -9.49
CA ILE A 100 -8.41 19.13 -9.82
C ILE A 100 -9.48 20.13 -10.28
N ALA A 101 -10.36 19.73 -11.19
CA ALA A 101 -11.44 20.59 -11.70
C ALA A 101 -12.36 21.08 -10.58
N LYS A 102 -12.64 20.23 -9.58
CA LYS A 102 -13.46 20.57 -8.40
C LYS A 102 -12.68 21.31 -7.32
N ARG A 103 -11.35 21.40 -7.45
CA ARG A 103 -10.44 21.92 -6.43
C ARG A 103 -10.64 21.23 -5.06
N ARG A 104 -10.99 19.96 -5.08
CA ARG A 104 -11.26 19.14 -3.90
C ARG A 104 -11.03 17.67 -4.21
N GLY A 105 -10.25 16.99 -3.36
CA GLY A 105 -10.03 15.56 -3.44
C GLY A 105 -8.96 15.08 -2.46
N GLY A 106 -8.99 13.78 -2.19
CA GLY A 106 -7.99 13.11 -1.36
C GLY A 106 -7.53 11.80 -2.01
N ILE A 107 -6.23 11.54 -1.98
CA ILE A 107 -5.64 10.28 -2.44
C ILE A 107 -4.79 9.73 -1.30
N LEU A 108 -5.17 8.56 -0.79
CA LEU A 108 -4.42 7.82 0.22
C LEU A 108 -3.80 6.58 -0.41
N ASN A 109 -2.50 6.58 -0.55
CA ASN A 109 -1.75 5.45 -1.10
C ASN A 109 -1.13 4.60 0.03
N ILE A 110 -1.47 3.31 0.08
CA ILE A 110 -0.92 2.42 1.08
C ILE A 110 0.43 1.89 0.61
N SER A 111 1.49 2.52 1.14
CA SER A 111 2.88 2.11 0.99
C SER A 111 3.29 1.15 2.13
N SER A 112 4.54 1.21 2.56
CA SER A 112 5.13 0.45 3.66
C SER A 112 6.41 1.12 4.14
N SER A 113 6.81 0.87 5.38
CA SER A 113 8.17 1.16 5.86
C SER A 113 9.25 0.44 5.02
N ALA A 114 8.92 -0.71 4.42
CA ALA A 114 9.78 -1.42 3.47
C ALA A 114 10.12 -0.60 2.21
N GLY A 115 9.32 0.41 1.86
CA GLY A 115 9.59 1.28 0.72
C GLY A 115 10.75 2.28 0.92
N PHE A 116 11.28 2.41 2.14
CA PHE A 116 12.40 3.32 2.42
C PHE A 116 13.77 2.65 2.33
N LEU A 117 13.83 1.34 2.29
CA LEU A 117 15.05 0.56 2.41
C LEU A 117 15.05 -0.64 1.46
N PRO A 118 16.22 -1.09 0.98
CA PRO A 118 16.34 -2.42 0.41
C PRO A 118 16.01 -3.47 1.48
N VAL A 119 15.12 -4.40 1.17
CA VAL A 119 14.72 -5.48 2.10
C VAL A 119 15.08 -6.83 1.47
N PRO A 120 16.20 -7.47 1.88
CA PRO A 120 16.52 -8.84 1.46
C PRO A 120 15.37 -9.80 1.76
N GLY A 121 15.05 -10.69 0.83
CA GLY A 121 13.90 -11.59 0.94
C GLY A 121 12.55 -10.97 0.59
N SER A 122 12.49 -9.65 0.28
CA SER A 122 11.26 -8.97 -0.17
C SER A 122 11.58 -7.92 -1.23
N ALA A 123 12.51 -8.24 -2.16
CA ALA A 123 13.08 -7.27 -3.08
C ALA A 123 12.02 -6.59 -3.96
N VAL A 124 11.15 -7.36 -4.61
CA VAL A 124 10.09 -6.82 -5.48
C VAL A 124 9.08 -6.02 -4.67
N TYR A 125 8.63 -6.56 -3.53
CA TYR A 125 7.69 -5.86 -2.65
C TYR A 125 8.25 -4.50 -2.19
N ALA A 126 9.47 -4.48 -1.65
CA ALA A 126 10.12 -3.25 -1.20
C ALA A 126 10.26 -2.23 -2.34
N ALA A 127 10.64 -2.68 -3.54
CA ALA A 127 10.74 -1.84 -4.72
C ALA A 127 9.38 -1.24 -5.12
N THR A 128 8.29 -2.04 -5.11
CA THR A 128 6.93 -1.52 -5.41
C THR A 128 6.48 -0.50 -4.36
N LYS A 129 6.79 -0.71 -3.09
CA LYS A 129 6.43 0.25 -2.02
C LYS A 129 7.31 1.50 -2.04
N GLY A 130 8.58 1.38 -2.49
CA GLY A 130 9.44 2.53 -2.79
C GLY A 130 8.87 3.39 -3.92
N TYR A 131 8.37 2.74 -5.00
CA TYR A 131 7.63 3.42 -6.06
C TYR A 131 6.44 4.20 -5.49
N VAL A 132 5.58 3.56 -4.72
CA VAL A 132 4.37 4.19 -4.16
C VAL A 132 4.71 5.41 -3.31
N THR A 133 5.75 5.32 -2.47
CA THR A 133 6.19 6.44 -1.63
C THR A 133 6.69 7.60 -2.48
N SER A 134 7.61 7.35 -3.41
CA SER A 134 8.18 8.36 -4.30
C SER A 134 7.14 8.99 -5.21
N PHE A 135 6.26 8.17 -5.80
CA PHE A 135 5.14 8.64 -6.63
C PHE A 135 4.21 9.57 -5.86
N SER A 136 3.85 9.20 -4.62
CA SER A 136 2.96 10.01 -3.80
C SER A 136 3.56 11.36 -3.43
N GLU A 137 4.85 11.41 -3.08
CA GLU A 137 5.55 12.66 -2.75
C GLU A 137 5.68 13.56 -3.99
N ALA A 138 6.05 13.01 -5.15
CA ALA A 138 6.14 13.75 -6.40
C ALA A 138 4.79 14.31 -6.83
N LEU A 139 3.76 13.45 -6.85
CA LEU A 139 2.40 13.84 -7.23
C LEU A 139 1.84 14.93 -6.30
N ARG A 140 2.10 14.83 -5.00
CA ARG A 140 1.72 15.86 -4.05
C ARG A 140 2.35 17.22 -4.37
N ALA A 141 3.63 17.22 -4.74
CA ALA A 141 4.32 18.47 -5.13
C ALA A 141 3.73 19.08 -6.39
N GLU A 142 3.39 18.27 -7.38
CA GLU A 142 2.72 18.72 -8.61
C GLU A 142 1.31 19.31 -8.34
N LEU A 143 0.61 18.78 -7.34
CA LEU A 143 -0.75 19.19 -7.00
C LEU A 143 -0.83 20.36 -6.02
N HIS A 144 0.31 20.98 -5.69
CA HIS A 144 0.31 22.12 -4.78
C HIS A 144 -0.62 23.25 -5.28
N GLY A 145 -1.51 23.71 -4.39
CA GLY A 145 -2.48 24.77 -4.72
C GLY A 145 -3.71 24.34 -5.52
N THR A 146 -3.83 23.07 -5.91
CA THR A 146 -5.01 22.56 -6.64
C THR A 146 -6.20 22.22 -5.74
N GLY A 147 -6.01 22.10 -4.44
CA GLY A 147 -7.03 21.64 -3.49
C GLY A 147 -7.14 20.11 -3.38
N VAL A 148 -6.20 19.36 -3.99
CA VAL A 148 -6.13 17.91 -3.90
C VAL A 148 -4.99 17.50 -2.97
N SER A 149 -5.31 16.70 -1.95
CA SER A 149 -4.34 16.15 -1.01
C SER A 149 -3.86 14.75 -1.43
N VAL A 150 -2.57 14.49 -1.31
CA VAL A 150 -1.99 13.16 -1.53
C VAL A 150 -1.17 12.75 -0.31
N CYS A 151 -1.45 11.58 0.24
CA CYS A 151 -0.78 11.04 1.42
C CYS A 151 -0.31 9.61 1.18
N ALA A 152 0.96 9.32 1.50
CA ALA A 152 1.48 7.95 1.57
C ALA A 152 1.41 7.44 3.01
N LEU A 153 0.64 6.39 3.25
CA LEU A 153 0.67 5.66 4.51
C LEU A 153 1.78 4.61 4.45
N CYS A 154 2.75 4.71 5.34
CA CYS A 154 3.91 3.83 5.41
C CYS A 154 3.96 3.07 6.74
N PRO A 155 3.07 2.10 6.96
CA PRO A 155 3.07 1.34 8.20
C PRO A 155 4.31 0.46 8.31
N GLY A 156 4.72 0.19 9.53
CA GLY A 156 5.56 -0.95 9.85
C GLY A 156 4.78 -2.26 9.72
N PRO A 157 5.31 -3.35 10.29
CA PRO A 157 4.58 -4.61 10.34
C PRO A 157 3.26 -4.45 11.09
N VAL A 158 2.16 -4.96 10.53
CA VAL A 158 0.82 -4.96 11.13
C VAL A 158 0.26 -6.37 11.09
N ARG A 159 -0.30 -6.87 12.17
CA ARG A 159 -0.91 -8.21 12.22
C ARG A 159 -2.19 -8.24 11.41
N THR A 160 -2.12 -8.74 10.17
CA THR A 160 -3.22 -8.86 9.22
C THR A 160 -3.09 -10.14 8.39
N GLU A 161 -4.14 -10.52 7.66
CA GLU A 161 -4.09 -11.61 6.68
C GLU A 161 -3.00 -11.41 5.60
N PHE A 162 -2.65 -10.14 5.30
CA PHE A 162 -1.63 -9.81 4.30
C PHE A 162 -0.33 -10.57 4.50
N GLN A 163 0.13 -10.67 5.74
CA GLN A 163 1.40 -11.33 6.07
C GLN A 163 1.33 -12.85 5.89
N GLN A 164 0.18 -13.44 6.22
CA GLN A 164 -0.06 -14.87 6.02
C GLN A 164 -0.03 -15.21 4.52
N VAL A 165 -0.64 -14.35 3.69
CA VAL A 165 -0.68 -14.52 2.23
C VAL A 165 0.66 -14.23 1.56
N ALA A 166 1.45 -13.31 2.11
CA ALA A 166 2.77 -12.94 1.58
C ALA A 166 3.87 -13.94 1.93
N LYS A 167 3.68 -14.74 2.98
CA LYS A 167 4.69 -15.68 3.47
C LYS A 167 4.80 -16.91 2.56
N ARG A 168 6.01 -17.25 2.16
CA ARG A 168 6.35 -18.52 1.49
C ARG A 168 6.91 -19.53 2.50
N PRO A 169 6.90 -20.86 2.19
CA PRO A 169 7.52 -21.88 3.04
C PRO A 169 9.00 -21.63 3.33
N ASP A 170 9.74 -21.11 2.33
CA ASP A 170 11.15 -20.72 2.43
C ASP A 170 11.33 -19.26 2.91
N GLY A 171 10.24 -18.57 3.24
CA GLY A 171 10.23 -17.22 3.74
C GLY A 171 10.38 -17.13 5.26
N ARG A 172 10.83 -15.97 5.73
CA ARG A 172 11.00 -15.72 7.17
C ARG A 172 9.66 -15.72 7.90
N PRO A 173 9.57 -16.32 9.10
CA PRO A 173 8.33 -16.39 9.85
C PRO A 173 7.93 -15.07 10.52
N GLU A 174 8.84 -14.12 10.68
CA GLU A 174 8.63 -13.01 11.61
C GLU A 174 8.29 -11.68 10.97
N ILE A 175 7.36 -11.03 11.62
CA ILE A 175 6.77 -9.74 11.29
C ILE A 175 7.67 -8.57 11.71
N GLY A 176 8.73 -8.84 12.45
CA GLY A 176 9.59 -7.85 13.10
C GLY A 176 9.38 -7.78 14.62
N PRO A 177 10.21 -7.01 15.32
CA PRO A 177 10.15 -6.90 16.78
C PRO A 177 8.81 -6.33 17.26
N GLU A 178 8.31 -6.80 18.40
CA GLU A 178 7.01 -6.35 18.94
C GLU A 178 6.93 -4.84 19.17
N PHE A 179 8.04 -4.19 19.51
CA PHE A 179 8.06 -2.74 19.78
C PHE A 179 7.74 -1.86 18.57
N VAL A 180 7.81 -2.40 17.35
CA VAL A 180 7.43 -1.67 16.13
C VAL A 180 6.02 -2.03 15.63
N LEU A 181 5.36 -3.00 16.24
CA LEU A 181 4.01 -3.38 15.90
C LEU A 181 3.03 -2.29 16.35
N VAL A 182 2.09 -1.97 15.48
CA VAL A 182 1.04 -0.99 15.75
C VAL A 182 -0.32 -1.65 15.53
N PRO A 183 -1.29 -1.47 16.42
CA PRO A 183 -2.66 -1.96 16.22
C PRO A 183 -3.26 -1.42 14.93
N LEU A 184 -4.04 -2.25 14.22
CA LEU A 184 -4.64 -1.89 12.93
C LEU A 184 -5.51 -0.63 13.03
N GLU A 185 -6.28 -0.51 14.11
CA GLU A 185 -7.17 0.63 14.36
C GLU A 185 -6.38 1.94 14.49
N GLN A 186 -5.19 1.89 15.11
CA GLN A 186 -4.31 3.04 15.20
C GLN A 186 -3.74 3.40 13.82
N VAL A 187 -3.33 2.40 13.02
CA VAL A 187 -2.83 2.62 11.65
C VAL A 187 -3.87 3.35 10.82
N VAL A 188 -5.13 2.88 10.84
CA VAL A 188 -6.24 3.50 10.11
C VAL A 188 -6.51 4.93 10.60
N ARG A 189 -6.58 5.12 11.92
CA ARG A 189 -6.79 6.44 12.52
C ARG A 189 -5.70 7.44 12.16
N ASP A 190 -4.43 7.00 12.22
CA ASP A 190 -3.29 7.85 11.87
C ASP A 190 -3.30 8.20 10.38
N ALA A 191 -3.71 7.26 9.51
CA ALA A 191 -3.85 7.47 8.08
C ALA A 191 -4.88 8.56 7.76
N ILE A 192 -6.09 8.45 8.30
CA ILE A 192 -7.17 9.42 8.06
C ILE A 192 -6.77 10.80 8.59
N LYS A 193 -6.28 10.89 9.84
CA LYS A 193 -5.79 12.14 10.41
C LYS A 193 -4.64 12.75 9.62
N GLY A 194 -3.77 11.90 9.05
CA GLY A 194 -2.67 12.37 8.22
C GLY A 194 -3.14 12.96 6.91
N LEU A 195 -4.11 12.33 6.26
CA LEU A 195 -4.71 12.83 5.03
C LEU A 195 -5.47 14.16 5.28
N GLU A 196 -6.30 14.21 6.33
CA GLU A 196 -7.03 15.42 6.75
C GLU A 196 -6.09 16.59 7.09
N ALA A 197 -4.96 16.30 7.74
CA ALA A 197 -3.93 17.28 8.06
C ALA A 197 -2.97 17.56 6.90
N ASP A 198 -3.29 17.08 5.70
CA ASP A 198 -2.51 17.24 4.47
C ASP A 198 -1.02 16.85 4.65
N LYS A 199 -0.75 15.74 5.33
CA LYS A 199 0.62 15.23 5.50
C LYS A 199 1.09 14.45 4.28
N PRO A 200 2.34 14.65 3.81
CA PRO A 200 2.88 13.89 2.69
C PRO A 200 3.03 12.40 2.99
N ILE A 201 3.52 12.10 4.19
CA ILE A 201 3.81 10.74 4.65
C ILE A 201 3.27 10.56 6.08
N VAL A 202 2.64 9.42 6.32
CA VAL A 202 2.26 8.96 7.64
C VAL A 202 2.95 7.65 7.96
N ILE A 203 3.75 7.63 9.02
CA ILE A 203 4.37 6.43 9.60
C ILE A 203 3.71 6.21 10.95
N PRO A 204 2.81 5.22 11.10
CA PRO A 204 2.18 4.93 12.39
C PRO A 204 3.18 4.42 13.44
N GLY A 205 2.98 4.83 14.68
CA GLY A 205 3.82 4.42 15.82
C GLY A 205 5.12 5.21 15.95
N PHE A 206 5.43 5.62 17.19
CA PHE A 206 6.63 6.42 17.47
C PHE A 206 7.93 5.64 17.21
N ALA A 207 7.98 4.38 17.64
CA ALA A 207 9.16 3.54 17.45
C ALA A 207 9.51 3.37 15.96
N MET A 208 8.50 3.12 15.11
CA MET A 208 8.72 3.00 13.67
C MET A 208 9.18 4.33 13.04
N LYS A 209 8.65 5.46 13.47
CA LYS A 209 9.13 6.78 13.03
C LYS A 209 10.62 6.96 13.31
N LEU A 210 11.05 6.60 14.52
CA LEU A 210 12.47 6.71 14.91
C LEU A 210 13.34 5.76 14.09
N VAL A 211 12.92 4.51 13.90
CA VAL A 211 13.63 3.53 13.07
C VAL A 211 13.79 4.06 11.64
N MET A 212 12.72 4.59 11.04
CA MET A 212 12.77 5.13 9.68
C MET A 212 13.63 6.39 9.58
N LEU A 213 13.60 7.25 10.58
CA LEU A 213 14.47 8.42 10.64
C LEU A 213 15.95 8.00 10.66
N LEU A 214 16.32 7.07 11.53
CA LEU A 214 17.69 6.55 11.62
C LEU A 214 18.12 5.88 10.31
N ALA A 215 17.22 5.10 9.71
CA ALA A 215 17.47 4.44 8.44
C ALA A 215 17.73 5.44 7.30
N ARG A 216 16.96 6.52 7.22
CA ARG A 216 17.13 7.58 6.22
C ARG A 216 18.43 8.39 6.43
N LEU A 217 18.86 8.54 7.67
CA LEU A 217 20.13 9.23 8.00
C LEU A 217 21.36 8.34 7.85
N THR A 218 21.17 7.02 7.73
CA THR A 218 22.28 6.08 7.58
C THR A 218 22.87 6.17 6.17
N PRO A 219 24.19 6.47 6.02
CA PRO A 219 24.82 6.48 4.71
C PRO A 219 24.68 5.12 4.00
N MET A 220 24.42 5.14 2.70
CA MET A 220 24.21 3.93 1.89
C MET A 220 25.35 2.89 2.00
N PRO A 221 26.64 3.24 2.09
CA PRO A 221 27.71 2.25 2.29
C PRO A 221 27.55 1.47 3.61
N LEU A 222 27.19 2.18 4.70
CA LEU A 222 26.98 1.56 6.00
C LEU A 222 25.71 0.68 5.99
N LEU A 223 24.64 1.15 5.37
CA LEU A 223 23.43 0.36 5.20
C LEU A 223 23.70 -0.94 4.43
N ARG A 224 24.45 -0.87 3.32
CA ARG A 224 24.87 -2.06 2.55
C ARG A 224 25.68 -3.04 3.39
N LEU A 225 26.56 -2.57 4.24
CA LEU A 225 27.36 -3.41 5.15
C LEU A 225 26.45 -4.13 6.16
N LEU A 226 25.48 -3.43 6.75
CA LEU A 226 24.52 -3.99 7.70
C LEU A 226 23.63 -5.05 7.01
N LEU A 227 23.13 -4.76 5.82
CA LEU A 227 22.31 -5.69 5.04
C LEU A 227 23.06 -6.97 4.64
N ARG A 228 24.35 -6.87 4.29
CA ARG A 228 25.21 -8.05 4.01
C ARG A 228 25.33 -8.94 5.24
N ARG A 229 25.59 -8.37 6.42
CA ARG A 229 25.67 -9.13 7.68
C ARG A 229 24.34 -9.79 8.05
N TYR A 230 23.24 -9.13 7.76
CA TYR A 230 21.91 -9.68 7.98
C TYR A 230 21.61 -10.87 7.06
N SER A 231 21.96 -10.78 5.78
CA SER A 231 21.78 -11.86 4.81
C SER A 231 22.68 -13.08 5.08
N SER A 232 23.92 -12.87 5.54
CA SER A 232 24.85 -13.99 5.81
C SER A 232 24.51 -14.81 7.05
N ARG A 233 23.81 -14.26 8.03
CA ARG A 233 23.32 -15.02 9.20
C ARG A 233 22.24 -16.02 8.81
N ASP A 234 21.41 -15.68 7.84
CA ASP A 234 20.33 -16.57 7.38
C ASP A 234 20.86 -17.80 6.62
N SER A 235 21.97 -17.65 5.89
CA SER A 235 22.62 -18.79 5.19
C SER A 235 23.28 -19.76 6.14
N ALA A 236 23.60 -19.35 7.36
CA ALA A 236 24.23 -20.19 8.38
C ALA A 236 23.22 -20.98 9.24
N GLU A 237 21.97 -20.52 9.33
CA GLU A 237 20.89 -21.18 10.09
C GLU A 237 20.09 -22.18 9.23
N SER A 238 20.32 -22.22 7.91
CA SER A 238 19.63 -23.09 6.95
C SER A 238 20.47 -24.35 6.57
N HIS A 239 21.58 -24.59 7.23
CA HIS A 239 22.42 -25.78 7.16
C HIS A 239 22.54 -26.46 8.54
#